data_38d972b0e24055f474118bb0677069a6
#
_entry.id   38d972b0e24055f474118bb0677069a6
#
_cell.length_a   1.000
_cell.length_b   1.000
_cell.length_c   1.000
_cell.angle_alpha   90.00
_cell.angle_beta   90.00
_cell.angle_gamma   90.00
#
_symmetry.space_group_name_H-M   'P 1'
#
loop_
_entity.id
_entity.type
_entity.pdbx_description
1 polymer ?
#
loop_
_entity_poly.entity_id
_entity_poly.type
_entity_poly.pdbx_seq_one_letter_code
_entity_poly.pdbx_strand_id
1 'polypeptide(L)'
;MGHQWWPHQASGGDVQGSAFLSEGLSEYSAVSLLAKEKGDKQLRKFLKYELDKYLMGRAMESRHEPSIMKTEGQQYIHYNKAGLMMYTLSDFIGKEKFNKALKTFMERFRYKSSPYADIGTFVKMVKENTPDDLQYLVDDTFSKITLYENKAKNASASVNEDGSYDVTFTVEAKKVYSDSTGVQTT
;
A
#
# COMPACT_ATOMS: atom_id res chain seq x y z
N MET A 1 12.63 -8.69 -10.24
CA MET A 1 11.92 -9.97 -10.13
C MET A 1 10.39 -9.79 -10.25
N GLY A 2 9.75 -8.91 -9.50
CA GLY A 2 8.30 -8.68 -9.57
C GLY A 2 7.79 -8.43 -10.99
N HIS A 3 8.49 -7.62 -11.75
CA HIS A 3 8.17 -7.32 -13.14
C HIS A 3 8.19 -8.52 -14.10
N GLN A 4 8.72 -9.67 -13.70
CA GLN A 4 8.59 -10.90 -14.50
C GLN A 4 7.13 -11.42 -14.50
N TRP A 5 6.35 -11.00 -13.53
CA TRP A 5 4.90 -11.30 -13.45
C TRP A 5 4.06 -10.08 -13.80
N TRP A 6 4.41 -8.90 -13.28
CA TRP A 6 3.69 -7.64 -13.38
C TRP A 6 4.53 -6.57 -14.13
N PRO A 7 4.17 -6.15 -15.37
CA PRO A 7 3.02 -6.55 -16.20
C PRO A 7 3.30 -7.68 -17.20
N HIS A 8 4.49 -8.31 -17.20
CA HIS A 8 4.89 -9.17 -18.33
C HIS A 8 4.00 -10.40 -18.55
N GLN A 9 3.33 -10.90 -17.51
CA GLN A 9 2.38 -12.00 -17.67
C GLN A 9 0.92 -11.52 -17.65
N ALA A 10 0.59 -10.49 -16.86
CA ALA A 10 -0.74 -9.90 -16.78
C ALA A 10 -0.65 -8.41 -17.10
N SER A 11 -0.79 -8.08 -18.37
CA SER A 11 -0.69 -6.70 -18.85
C SER A 11 -1.95 -5.90 -18.50
N GLY A 12 -1.75 -4.71 -17.93
CA GLY A 12 -2.80 -3.73 -17.74
C GLY A 12 -3.19 -3.04 -19.05
N GLY A 13 -4.45 -2.60 -19.13
CA GLY A 13 -4.89 -1.71 -20.19
C GLY A 13 -4.31 -0.31 -20.02
N ASP A 14 -4.30 0.48 -21.09
CA ASP A 14 -3.90 1.89 -21.04
C ASP A 14 -5.08 2.73 -20.52
N VAL A 15 -5.26 2.66 -19.21
CA VAL A 15 -6.32 3.36 -18.47
C VAL A 15 -5.78 3.91 -17.16
N GLN A 16 -6.49 4.88 -16.60
CA GLN A 16 -6.15 5.50 -15.32
C GLN A 16 -5.95 4.43 -14.23
N GLY A 17 -4.90 4.56 -13.43
CA GLY A 17 -4.55 3.61 -12.38
C GLY A 17 -3.80 2.36 -12.85
N SER A 18 -3.62 2.14 -14.16
CA SER A 18 -2.98 0.92 -14.69
C SER A 18 -1.53 0.75 -14.23
N ALA A 19 -0.80 1.84 -13.99
CA ALA A 19 0.56 1.79 -13.46
C ALA A 19 0.67 1.00 -12.14
N PHE A 20 -0.38 1.00 -11.32
CA PHE A 20 -0.45 0.19 -10.12
C PHE A 20 -0.30 -1.32 -10.41
N LEU A 21 -0.90 -1.83 -11.49
CA LEU A 21 -0.86 -3.26 -11.83
C LEU A 21 0.55 -3.72 -12.21
N SER A 22 1.37 -2.82 -12.72
CA SER A 22 2.79 -3.06 -13.00
C SER A 22 3.65 -2.82 -11.75
N GLU A 23 3.62 -1.61 -11.25
CA GLU A 23 4.59 -1.12 -10.27
C GLU A 23 4.19 -1.52 -8.83
N GLY A 24 2.95 -1.26 -8.44
CA GLY A 24 2.46 -1.56 -7.10
C GLY A 24 2.47 -3.05 -6.76
N LEU A 25 2.06 -3.89 -7.72
CA LEU A 25 2.10 -5.35 -7.53
C LEU A 25 3.53 -5.90 -7.55
N SER A 26 4.42 -5.31 -8.34
CA SER A 26 5.85 -5.67 -8.33
C SER A 26 6.50 -5.29 -7.00
N GLU A 27 6.18 -4.13 -6.47
CA GLU A 27 6.69 -3.65 -5.19
C GLU A 27 6.20 -4.52 -4.03
N TYR A 28 4.90 -4.84 -3.98
CA TYR A 28 4.37 -5.78 -3.00
C TYR A 28 5.06 -7.15 -3.06
N SER A 29 5.35 -7.65 -4.27
CA SER A 29 6.05 -8.92 -4.46
C SER A 29 7.47 -8.85 -3.89
N ALA A 30 8.18 -7.73 -4.08
CA ALA A 30 9.51 -7.50 -3.52
C ALA A 30 9.48 -7.42 -1.99
N VAL A 31 8.54 -6.67 -1.42
CA VAL A 31 8.32 -6.57 0.04
C VAL A 31 8.04 -7.93 0.65
N SER A 32 7.13 -8.70 0.03
CA SER A 32 6.74 -10.03 0.52
C SER A 32 7.91 -11.02 0.51
N LEU A 33 8.73 -10.99 -0.53
CA LEU A 33 9.92 -11.82 -0.63
C LEU A 33 10.97 -11.41 0.40
N LEU A 34 11.19 -10.11 0.55
CA LEU A 34 12.13 -9.56 1.53
C LEU A 34 11.75 -9.99 2.97
N ALA A 35 10.45 -9.89 3.30
CA ALA A 35 9.94 -10.33 4.60
C ALA A 35 10.26 -11.80 4.88
N LYS A 36 10.06 -12.66 3.86
CA LYS A 36 10.33 -14.09 3.96
C LYS A 36 11.82 -14.43 4.09
N GLU A 37 12.67 -13.78 3.29
CA GLU A 37 14.08 -14.18 3.14
C GLU A 37 15.02 -13.47 4.12
N LYS A 38 14.71 -12.27 4.54
CA LYS A 38 15.63 -11.41 5.33
C LYS A 38 15.14 -11.07 6.72
N GLY A 39 13.90 -11.44 7.05
CA GLY A 39 13.31 -11.21 8.37
C GLY A 39 12.95 -9.75 8.67
N ASP A 40 12.35 -9.54 9.84
CA ASP A 40 11.69 -8.30 10.23
C ASP A 40 12.60 -7.06 10.25
N LYS A 41 13.85 -7.21 10.65
CA LYS A 41 14.78 -6.08 10.73
C LYS A 41 15.04 -5.43 9.38
N GLN A 42 15.23 -6.24 8.34
CA GLN A 42 15.45 -5.74 6.98
C GLN A 42 14.15 -5.26 6.35
N LEU A 43 13.05 -5.96 6.63
CA LEU A 43 11.73 -5.53 6.21
C LEU A 43 11.39 -4.12 6.74
N ARG A 44 11.58 -3.86 8.05
CA ARG A 44 11.32 -2.53 8.64
C ARG A 44 12.15 -1.43 7.99
N LYS A 45 13.42 -1.70 7.67
CA LYS A 45 14.27 -0.73 6.97
C LYS A 45 13.74 -0.41 5.57
N PHE A 46 13.27 -1.43 4.87
CA PHE A 46 12.72 -1.27 3.54
C PHE A 46 11.38 -0.52 3.57
N LEU A 47 10.47 -0.90 4.46
CA LEU A 47 9.19 -0.20 4.64
C LEU A 47 9.40 1.27 5.03
N LYS A 48 10.40 1.55 5.88
CA LYS A 48 10.78 2.93 6.20
C LYS A 48 11.27 3.69 4.98
N TYR A 49 12.11 3.08 4.16
CA TYR A 49 12.59 3.69 2.91
C TYR A 49 11.43 4.02 1.98
N GLU A 50 10.48 3.09 1.80
CA GLU A 50 9.28 3.32 0.99
C GLU A 50 8.42 4.46 1.53
N LEU A 51 8.24 4.52 2.86
CA LEU A 51 7.53 5.61 3.53
C LEU A 51 8.23 6.96 3.31
N ASP A 52 9.54 7.03 3.50
CA ASP A 52 10.33 8.25 3.29
C ASP A 52 10.21 8.74 1.84
N LYS A 53 10.25 7.82 0.86
CA LYS A 53 10.07 8.14 -0.57
C LYS A 53 8.66 8.64 -0.87
N TYR A 54 7.63 8.01 -0.31
CA TYR A 54 6.26 8.48 -0.43
C TYR A 54 6.10 9.90 0.11
N LEU A 55 6.57 10.17 1.34
CA LEU A 55 6.45 11.46 1.98
C LEU A 55 7.23 12.56 1.24
N MET A 56 8.43 12.23 0.73
CA MET A 56 9.22 13.15 -0.10
C MET A 56 8.49 13.47 -1.41
N GLY A 57 8.03 12.45 -2.13
CA GLY A 57 7.30 12.65 -3.40
C GLY A 57 6.04 13.48 -3.22
N ARG A 58 5.29 13.19 -2.15
CA ARG A 58 4.09 13.98 -1.79
C ARG A 58 4.42 15.43 -1.46
N ALA A 59 5.52 15.69 -0.74
CA ALA A 59 5.94 17.06 -0.41
C ALA A 59 6.39 17.87 -1.64
N MET A 60 6.84 17.19 -2.70
CA MET A 60 7.28 17.82 -3.95
C MET A 60 6.16 17.94 -4.99
N GLU A 61 5.02 17.28 -4.77
CA GLU A 61 3.89 17.34 -5.70
C GLU A 61 3.20 18.70 -5.62
N SER A 62 2.98 19.32 -6.77
CA SER A 62 2.31 20.62 -6.89
C SER A 62 0.78 20.52 -6.89
N ARG A 63 0.25 19.32 -7.04
CA ARG A 63 -1.18 19.03 -7.05
C ARG A 63 -1.59 18.24 -5.80
N HIS A 64 -2.87 18.17 -5.54
CA HIS A 64 -3.37 17.27 -4.51
C HIS A 64 -3.17 15.82 -4.91
N GLU A 65 -2.80 14.98 -3.95
CA GLU A 65 -2.58 13.56 -4.15
C GLU A 65 -3.87 12.89 -4.65
N PRO A 66 -3.84 12.16 -5.78
CA PRO A 66 -4.97 11.35 -6.21
C PRO A 66 -5.07 10.03 -5.41
N SER A 67 -6.25 9.38 -5.46
CA SER A 67 -6.35 7.99 -4.98
C SER A 67 -5.52 7.06 -5.87
N ILE A 68 -5.17 5.88 -5.34
CA ILE A 68 -4.38 4.89 -6.10
C ILE A 68 -5.08 4.51 -7.42
N MET A 69 -6.40 4.38 -7.42
CA MET A 69 -7.18 4.07 -8.63
C MET A 69 -7.12 5.16 -9.70
N LYS A 70 -6.73 6.39 -9.34
CA LYS A 70 -6.72 7.55 -10.23
C LYS A 70 -5.32 8.07 -10.54
N THR A 71 -4.27 7.29 -10.22
CA THR A 71 -2.90 7.66 -10.55
C THR A 71 -2.64 7.62 -12.05
N GLU A 72 -1.86 8.56 -12.56
CA GLU A 72 -1.44 8.61 -13.96
C GLU A 72 0.08 8.62 -14.15
N GLY A 73 0.82 9.29 -13.32
CA GLY A 73 2.29 9.39 -13.44
C GLY A 73 2.98 9.58 -12.09
N GLN A 74 2.23 9.54 -10.99
CA GLN A 74 2.76 9.80 -9.66
C GLN A 74 3.49 8.57 -9.12
N GLN A 75 4.81 8.52 -9.36
CA GLN A 75 5.66 7.39 -8.96
C GLN A 75 5.61 7.12 -7.45
N TYR A 76 5.58 8.16 -6.63
CA TYR A 76 5.51 8.04 -5.18
C TYR A 76 4.19 7.35 -4.70
N ILE A 77 3.14 7.34 -5.54
CA ILE A 77 1.89 6.65 -5.24
C ILE A 77 1.95 5.20 -5.74
N HIS A 78 2.17 4.99 -7.04
CA HIS A 78 2.04 3.65 -7.61
C HIS A 78 3.20 2.71 -7.27
N TYR A 79 4.36 3.22 -6.83
CA TYR A 79 5.43 2.42 -6.21
C TYR A 79 5.32 2.44 -4.70
N ASN A 80 5.67 3.57 -4.09
CA ASN A 80 5.98 3.64 -2.67
C ASN A 80 4.73 3.50 -1.79
N LYS A 81 3.70 4.33 -2.01
CA LYS A 81 2.44 4.20 -1.28
C LYS A 81 1.77 2.85 -1.56
N ALA A 82 1.71 2.43 -2.81
CA ALA A 82 1.06 1.18 -3.19
C ALA A 82 1.73 -0.04 -2.53
N GLY A 83 3.06 -0.14 -2.55
CA GLY A 83 3.79 -1.21 -1.87
C GLY A 83 3.48 -1.30 -0.38
N LEU A 84 3.51 -0.15 0.31
CA LEU A 84 3.15 -0.06 1.74
C LEU A 84 1.70 -0.50 2.00
N MET A 85 0.76 0.01 1.21
CA MET A 85 -0.67 -0.25 1.40
C MET A 85 -1.03 -1.70 1.08
N MET A 86 -0.42 -2.31 0.06
CA MET A 86 -0.60 -3.72 -0.27
C MET A 86 -0.05 -4.63 0.83
N TYR A 87 1.10 -4.27 1.40
CA TYR A 87 1.65 -5.00 2.55
C TYR A 87 0.71 -4.90 3.76
N THR A 88 0.22 -3.70 4.06
CA THR A 88 -0.74 -3.46 5.14
C THR A 88 -2.04 -4.25 4.93
N LEU A 89 -2.62 -4.21 3.74
CA LEU A 89 -3.83 -5.00 3.41
C LEU A 89 -3.59 -6.49 3.59
N SER A 90 -2.44 -7.01 3.12
CA SER A 90 -2.13 -8.43 3.27
C SER A 90 -1.99 -8.86 4.74
N ASP A 91 -1.55 -7.94 5.60
CA ASP A 91 -1.43 -8.19 7.04
C ASP A 91 -2.81 -8.22 7.72
N PHE A 92 -3.68 -7.26 7.44
CA PHE A 92 -5.03 -7.19 8.00
C PHE A 92 -5.98 -8.27 7.47
N ILE A 93 -5.99 -8.52 6.17
CA ILE A 93 -6.87 -9.51 5.52
C ILE A 93 -6.37 -10.94 5.79
N GLY A 94 -5.09 -11.09 6.05
CA GLY A 94 -4.37 -12.37 6.11
C GLY A 94 -3.73 -12.73 4.77
N LYS A 95 -2.45 -13.08 4.82
CA LYS A 95 -1.61 -13.34 3.64
C LYS A 95 -2.22 -14.38 2.69
N GLU A 96 -2.83 -15.42 3.20
CA GLU A 96 -3.44 -16.48 2.38
C GLU A 96 -4.60 -15.96 1.53
N LYS A 97 -5.53 -15.23 2.16
CA LYS A 97 -6.70 -14.67 1.46
C LYS A 97 -6.27 -13.62 0.43
N PHE A 98 -5.33 -12.76 0.82
CA PHE A 98 -4.81 -11.74 -0.07
C PHE A 98 -4.07 -12.35 -1.29
N ASN A 99 -3.20 -13.33 -1.07
CA ASN A 99 -2.50 -14.04 -2.14
C ASN A 99 -3.46 -14.85 -3.02
N LYS A 100 -4.59 -15.32 -2.49
CA LYS A 100 -5.63 -15.94 -3.29
C LYS A 100 -6.23 -14.96 -4.30
N ALA A 101 -6.50 -13.72 -3.90
CA ALA A 101 -6.96 -12.67 -4.82
C ALA A 101 -5.93 -12.41 -5.92
N LEU A 102 -4.64 -12.27 -5.58
CA LEU A 102 -3.55 -12.11 -6.55
C LEU A 102 -3.45 -13.29 -7.52
N LYS A 103 -3.54 -14.51 -7.00
CA LYS A 103 -3.50 -15.73 -7.82
C LYS A 103 -4.67 -15.77 -8.80
N THR A 104 -5.89 -15.50 -8.34
CA THR A 104 -7.09 -15.47 -9.17
C THR A 104 -6.96 -14.41 -10.27
N PHE A 105 -6.44 -13.22 -9.93
CA PHE A 105 -6.19 -12.16 -10.89
C PHE A 105 -5.17 -12.59 -11.95
N MET A 106 -4.04 -13.19 -11.52
CA MET A 106 -3.03 -13.70 -12.43
C MET A 106 -3.59 -14.78 -13.36
N GLU A 107 -4.32 -15.76 -12.83
CA GLU A 107 -4.92 -16.85 -13.61
C GLU A 107 -5.91 -16.34 -14.67
N ARG A 108 -6.63 -15.25 -14.34
CA ARG A 108 -7.58 -14.64 -15.26
C ARG A 108 -6.90 -13.90 -16.41
N PHE A 109 -5.81 -13.19 -16.16
CA PHE A 109 -5.24 -12.24 -17.11
C PHE A 109 -3.88 -12.64 -17.70
N ARG A 110 -3.20 -13.67 -17.16
CA ARG A 110 -1.86 -14.04 -17.64
C ARG A 110 -1.90 -14.48 -19.11
N TYR A 111 -0.97 -13.93 -19.88
CA TYR A 111 -0.77 -14.22 -21.30
C TYR A 111 -2.01 -14.01 -22.17
N LYS A 112 -2.94 -13.20 -21.71
CA LYS A 112 -4.13 -12.83 -22.48
C LYS A 112 -3.94 -11.47 -23.15
N SER A 113 -4.52 -11.35 -24.34
CA SER A 113 -4.76 -10.08 -25.02
C SER A 113 -6.06 -9.44 -24.49
N SER A 114 -6.63 -8.51 -25.24
CA SER A 114 -7.91 -7.85 -24.87
C SER A 114 -9.02 -8.85 -24.46
N PRO A 115 -9.82 -8.55 -23.44
CA PRO A 115 -9.72 -7.34 -22.59
C PRO A 115 -8.56 -7.43 -21.60
N TYR A 116 -7.76 -6.37 -21.56
CA TYR A 116 -6.65 -6.26 -20.61
C TYR A 116 -7.15 -6.08 -19.18
N ALA A 117 -6.26 -6.35 -18.23
CA ALA A 117 -6.54 -6.12 -16.82
C ALA A 117 -6.71 -4.63 -16.50
N ASP A 118 -7.57 -4.31 -15.54
CA ASP A 118 -7.76 -2.98 -14.99
C ASP A 118 -7.74 -3.02 -13.46
N ILE A 119 -7.45 -1.87 -12.84
CA ILE A 119 -7.35 -1.78 -11.39
C ILE A 119 -8.70 -2.02 -10.70
N GLY A 120 -9.82 -1.65 -11.33
CA GLY A 120 -11.17 -1.89 -10.79
C GLY A 120 -11.47 -3.37 -10.65
N THR A 121 -11.13 -4.16 -11.66
CA THR A 121 -11.24 -5.64 -11.61
C THR A 121 -10.34 -6.21 -10.51
N PHE A 122 -9.11 -5.71 -10.35
CA PHE A 122 -8.23 -6.13 -9.27
C PHE A 122 -8.83 -5.83 -7.88
N VAL A 123 -9.28 -4.61 -7.65
CA VAL A 123 -9.91 -4.18 -6.39
C VAL A 123 -11.14 -5.02 -6.07
N LYS A 124 -11.97 -5.34 -7.07
CA LYS A 124 -13.13 -6.23 -6.89
C LYS A 124 -12.69 -7.59 -6.37
N MET A 125 -11.65 -8.21 -6.96
CA MET A 125 -11.16 -9.51 -6.51
C MET A 125 -10.55 -9.46 -5.11
N VAL A 126 -9.90 -8.36 -4.73
CA VAL A 126 -9.44 -8.15 -3.35
C VAL A 126 -10.65 -8.10 -2.40
N LYS A 127 -11.69 -7.32 -2.74
CA LYS A 127 -12.92 -7.24 -1.94
C LYS A 127 -13.59 -8.59 -1.74
N GLU A 128 -13.71 -9.40 -2.79
CA GLU A 128 -14.30 -10.75 -2.74
C GLU A 128 -13.55 -11.71 -1.78
N ASN A 129 -12.30 -11.42 -1.46
CA ASN A 129 -11.49 -12.20 -0.52
C ASN A 129 -11.26 -11.49 0.83
N THR A 130 -11.87 -10.33 1.04
CA THR A 130 -11.75 -9.53 2.26
C THR A 130 -12.96 -9.76 3.16
N PRO A 131 -12.78 -10.01 4.48
CA PRO A 131 -13.88 -10.07 5.45
C PRO A 131 -14.72 -8.79 5.43
N ASP A 132 -16.02 -8.92 5.72
CA ASP A 132 -16.99 -7.81 5.66
C ASP A 132 -16.60 -6.63 6.57
N ASP A 133 -16.10 -6.90 7.76
CA ASP A 133 -15.65 -5.91 8.73
C ASP A 133 -14.38 -5.14 8.31
N LEU A 134 -13.64 -5.66 7.32
CA LEU A 134 -12.42 -5.06 6.76
C LEU A 134 -12.61 -4.45 5.36
N GLN A 135 -13.81 -4.48 4.78
CA GLN A 135 -14.08 -3.92 3.45
C GLN A 135 -13.70 -2.44 3.33
N TYR A 136 -13.88 -1.69 4.41
CA TYR A 136 -13.51 -0.27 4.45
C TYR A 136 -12.02 -0.02 4.20
N LEU A 137 -11.13 -0.96 4.59
CA LEU A 137 -9.69 -0.83 4.35
C LEU A 137 -9.37 -0.88 2.86
N VAL A 138 -10.10 -1.68 2.09
CA VAL A 138 -9.92 -1.74 0.63
C VAL A 138 -10.33 -0.41 -0.01
N ASP A 139 -11.45 0.18 0.42
CA ASP A 139 -11.89 1.49 -0.07
C ASP A 139 -10.92 2.60 0.34
N ASP A 140 -10.46 2.60 1.60
CA ASP A 140 -9.48 3.55 2.12
C ASP A 140 -8.14 3.46 1.39
N THR A 141 -7.78 2.26 0.92
CA THR A 141 -6.53 2.04 0.17
C THR A 141 -6.64 2.51 -1.28
N PHE A 142 -7.69 2.11 -1.98
CA PHE A 142 -7.71 2.26 -3.44
C PHE A 142 -8.55 3.44 -3.92
N SER A 143 -9.71 3.67 -3.32
CA SER A 143 -10.73 4.59 -3.84
C SER A 143 -10.65 5.97 -3.21
N LYS A 144 -10.24 6.04 -1.94
CA LYS A 144 -10.17 7.29 -1.18
C LYS A 144 -8.74 7.84 -1.12
N ILE A 145 -8.63 9.14 -0.87
CA ILE A 145 -7.38 9.78 -0.50
C ILE A 145 -7.34 9.78 1.02
N THR A 146 -6.70 8.75 1.59
CA THR A 146 -6.63 8.54 3.03
C THR A 146 -5.27 9.01 3.55
N LEU A 147 -5.30 9.88 4.53
CA LEU A 147 -4.13 10.49 5.15
C LEU A 147 -4.13 10.21 6.64
N TYR A 148 -2.95 10.20 7.25
CA TYR A 148 -2.78 9.95 8.67
C TYR A 148 -1.96 11.08 9.30
N GLU A 149 -2.49 11.68 10.35
CA GLU A 149 -1.80 12.64 11.19
C GLU A 149 -1.42 11.95 12.50
N ASN A 150 -0.16 11.57 12.64
CA ASN A 150 0.34 10.87 13.81
C ASN A 150 1.37 11.73 14.52
N LYS A 151 1.19 11.93 15.84
CA LYS A 151 2.08 12.74 16.68
C LYS A 151 2.41 11.97 17.94
N ALA A 152 3.69 11.90 18.28
CA ALA A 152 4.13 11.49 19.60
C ALA A 152 4.18 12.71 20.52
N LYS A 153 3.59 12.58 21.72
CA LYS A 153 3.54 13.62 22.76
C LYS A 153 4.00 13.06 24.09
N ASN A 154 4.54 13.92 24.94
CA ASN A 154 4.84 13.61 26.36
C ASN A 154 5.65 12.32 26.53
N ALA A 155 6.80 12.21 25.86
CA ALA A 155 7.69 11.08 26.05
C ALA A 155 8.48 11.21 27.37
N SER A 156 8.58 10.11 28.11
CA SER A 156 9.44 9.96 29.28
C SER A 156 10.15 8.61 29.25
N ALA A 157 11.33 8.55 29.83
CA ALA A 157 12.09 7.31 29.95
C ALA A 157 12.62 7.17 31.38
N SER A 158 12.56 5.97 31.94
CA SER A 158 13.19 5.59 33.20
C SER A 158 14.14 4.42 32.98
N VAL A 159 15.25 4.43 33.69
CA VAL A 159 16.26 3.37 33.60
C VAL A 159 15.90 2.28 34.61
N ASN A 160 15.94 1.03 34.17
CA ASN A 160 15.75 -0.16 35.01
C ASN A 160 17.08 -0.62 35.64
N GLU A 161 16.99 -1.47 36.64
CA GLU A 161 18.19 -2.01 37.36
C GLU A 161 19.10 -2.83 36.43
N ASP A 162 18.58 -3.44 35.36
CA ASP A 162 19.31 -4.21 34.37
C ASP A 162 19.94 -3.34 33.25
N GLY A 163 19.80 -2.00 33.33
CA GLY A 163 20.30 -1.05 32.35
C GLY A 163 19.39 -0.89 31.11
N SER A 164 18.24 -1.56 31.08
CA SER A 164 17.18 -1.33 30.07
C SER A 164 16.40 -0.05 30.39
N TYR A 165 15.54 0.40 29.45
CA TYR A 165 14.73 1.59 29.62
C TYR A 165 13.26 1.27 29.45
N ASP A 166 12.44 1.73 30.38
CA ASP A 166 11.00 1.84 30.19
C ASP A 166 10.70 3.19 29.56
N VAL A 167 10.09 3.15 28.36
CA VAL A 167 9.73 4.35 27.62
C VAL A 167 8.21 4.45 27.53
N THR A 168 7.67 5.52 28.06
CA THR A 168 6.24 5.84 27.99
C THR A 168 6.05 7.08 27.11
N PHE A 169 5.10 7.00 26.15
CA PHE A 169 4.73 8.17 25.35
C PHE A 169 3.26 8.10 24.94
N THR A 170 2.68 9.27 24.72
CA THR A 170 1.32 9.41 24.21
C THR A 170 1.37 9.56 22.70
N VAL A 171 0.62 8.72 21.99
CA VAL A 171 0.41 8.85 20.53
C VAL A 171 -0.96 9.46 20.28
N GLU A 172 -0.99 10.54 19.53
CA GLU A 172 -2.19 11.09 18.95
C GLU A 172 -2.22 10.65 17.47
N ALA A 173 -3.22 9.85 17.09
CA ALA A 173 -3.40 9.34 15.74
C ALA A 173 -4.76 9.76 15.19
N LYS A 174 -4.78 10.36 14.00
CA LYS A 174 -5.99 10.82 13.34
C LYS A 174 -5.99 10.36 11.88
N LYS A 175 -7.06 9.68 11.48
CA LYS A 175 -7.31 9.37 10.07
C LYS A 175 -8.15 10.49 9.45
N VAL A 176 -7.73 10.95 8.28
CA VAL A 176 -8.35 12.05 7.55
C VAL A 176 -8.58 11.63 6.11
N TYR A 177 -9.75 11.92 5.57
CA TYR A 177 -10.03 11.79 4.14
C TYR A 177 -9.86 13.14 3.46
N SER A 178 -9.30 13.12 2.26
CA SER A 178 -9.21 14.30 1.42
C SER A 178 -9.98 14.08 0.13
N ASP A 179 -10.56 15.13 -0.42
CA ASP A 179 -11.07 15.12 -1.79
C ASP A 179 -9.97 15.56 -2.79
N SER A 180 -10.31 15.57 -4.07
CA SER A 180 -9.40 15.98 -5.15
C SER A 180 -9.05 17.48 -5.14
N THR A 181 -9.70 18.28 -4.32
CA THR A 181 -9.43 19.72 -4.11
C THR A 181 -8.62 19.98 -2.85
N GLY A 182 -8.34 18.95 -2.06
CA GLY A 182 -7.59 19.02 -0.80
C GLY A 182 -8.47 19.35 0.42
N VAL A 183 -9.78 19.42 0.28
CA VAL A 183 -10.68 19.58 1.43
C VAL A 183 -10.69 18.30 2.25
N GLN A 184 -10.44 18.45 3.55
CA GLN A 184 -10.28 17.33 4.48
C GLN A 184 -11.50 17.14 5.36
N THR A 185 -11.86 15.87 5.58
CA THR A 185 -12.91 15.44 6.51
C THR A 185 -12.37 14.31 7.40
N THR A 186 -12.92 14.17 8.61
CA THR A 186 -12.57 13.10 9.57
C THR A 186 -13.70 12.10 9.69
#